data_22275b716c76beb871986963ae6bafce
#
_entry.id   22275b716c76beb871986963ae6bafce
#
_cell.length_a   1.000
_cell.length_b   1.000
_cell.length_c   1.000
_cell.angle_alpha   90.00
_cell.angle_beta   90.00
_cell.angle_gamma   90.00
#
_symmetry.space_group_name_H-M   'P 1'
#
loop_
_entity.id
_entity.type
_entity.pdbx_description
1 polymer ?
#
loop_
_entity_poly.entity_id
_entity_poly.type
_entity_poly.pdbx_seq_one_letter_code
_entity_poly.pdbx_strand_id
1 'polypeptide(L)'
;MARQFDTLDSDALRYHSEGRPGKIGIEPTKPAQTQQDLALAYSPGVAAPARAIAADPADAYRYTGKGNLVAVVSNGSAVLGLGNIGPLAAKPVMEGKSMLFKRFAGIDAFDIEVDETDPEKIIGVVKAIAPTFGGINLEDIKAPECFRIDERLRAELDIPVIHDDQHGTAIIVSAAVINGAKIAGKEVAKLRVVVNGAGAAAIACARMFLTLGIPRGQIVLCDSRGVVTRYREGLTPQKEEFATSRRLASLAEALHGADLFVGVSVADALTPSMVRTMAENPMVLALANPDPEIAYGAAMRSRPDIIFATGRSDYPNQVTNVLGFPFLFRGALDVRAAPINDAMN
;
A
#
# COMPACT_ATOMS: atom_id res chain seq x y z
N MET A 1 16.76 -19.10 -15.89
CA MET A 1 16.14 -17.95 -15.19
C MET A 1 16.72 -16.60 -15.63
N ALA A 2 18.03 -16.37 -15.69
CA ALA A 2 18.63 -15.08 -16.09
C ALA A 2 18.12 -14.50 -17.43
N ARG A 3 17.91 -15.32 -18.47
CA ARG A 3 17.45 -14.84 -19.79
C ARG A 3 16.02 -14.28 -19.83
N GLN A 4 15.15 -14.63 -18.87
CA GLN A 4 13.76 -14.16 -18.86
C GLN A 4 13.63 -12.78 -18.18
N PHE A 5 14.52 -12.47 -17.24
CA PHE A 5 14.58 -11.15 -16.61
C PHE A 5 15.18 -10.10 -17.56
N ASP A 6 16.25 -10.42 -18.30
CA ASP A 6 16.85 -9.51 -19.29
C ASP A 6 15.84 -9.07 -20.37
N THR A 7 14.92 -9.95 -20.78
CA THR A 7 13.86 -9.60 -21.74
C THR A 7 12.78 -8.73 -21.11
N LEU A 8 12.34 -9.01 -19.87
CA LEU A 8 11.31 -8.23 -19.19
C LEU A 8 11.82 -6.81 -18.89
N ASP A 9 13.05 -6.67 -18.41
CA ASP A 9 13.64 -5.35 -18.11
C ASP A 9 13.78 -4.53 -19.39
N SER A 10 14.25 -5.12 -20.46
CA SER A 10 14.36 -4.49 -21.78
C SER A 10 12.97 -4.05 -22.32
N ASP A 11 11.96 -4.93 -22.20
CA ASP A 11 10.60 -4.63 -22.60
C ASP A 11 9.97 -3.53 -21.72
N ALA A 12 10.25 -3.53 -20.41
CA ALA A 12 9.79 -2.50 -19.50
C ALA A 12 10.40 -1.12 -19.82
N LEU A 13 11.71 -1.07 -20.08
CA LEU A 13 12.37 0.19 -20.50
C LEU A 13 11.78 0.73 -21.80
N ARG A 14 11.55 -0.16 -22.78
CA ARG A 14 10.91 0.20 -24.04
C ARG A 14 9.48 0.72 -23.82
N TYR A 15 8.68 0.01 -23.02
CA TYR A 15 7.30 0.40 -22.68
C TYR A 15 7.24 1.82 -22.10
N HIS A 16 8.20 2.21 -21.26
CA HIS A 16 8.21 3.54 -20.63
C HIS A 16 8.75 4.66 -21.53
N SER A 17 9.52 4.33 -22.56
CA SER A 17 10.21 5.31 -23.42
C SER A 17 9.61 5.50 -24.81
N GLU A 18 8.96 4.46 -25.39
CA GLU A 18 8.39 4.53 -26.73
C GLU A 18 7.14 5.41 -26.80
N GLY A 19 6.97 6.12 -27.90
CA GLY A 19 5.86 7.05 -28.10
C GLY A 19 5.97 8.28 -27.18
N ARG A 20 4.92 8.58 -26.44
CA ARG A 20 4.95 9.63 -25.40
C ARG A 20 5.53 9.02 -24.12
N PRO A 21 6.68 9.49 -23.63
CA PRO A 21 7.26 8.95 -22.41
C PRO A 21 6.35 9.11 -21.20
N GLY A 22 6.49 8.16 -20.23
CA GLY A 22 5.68 8.12 -19.03
C GLY A 22 4.35 7.36 -19.22
N LYS A 23 3.50 7.36 -18.19
CA LYS A 23 2.24 6.60 -18.15
C LYS A 23 1.01 7.46 -17.99
N ILE A 24 1.16 8.72 -17.62
CA ILE A 24 0.08 9.66 -17.37
C ILE A 24 0.22 10.91 -18.25
N GLY A 25 -0.89 11.56 -18.48
CA GLY A 25 -0.97 12.82 -19.23
C GLY A 25 -2.16 13.63 -18.77
N ILE A 26 -2.12 14.93 -19.04
CA ILE A 26 -3.19 15.86 -18.71
C ILE A 26 -3.92 16.23 -20.00
N GLU A 27 -5.24 16.12 -19.98
CA GLU A 27 -6.11 16.50 -21.09
C GLU A 27 -7.20 17.46 -20.59
N PRO A 28 -7.50 18.53 -21.35
CA PRO A 28 -8.64 19.41 -21.06
C PRO A 28 -9.95 18.63 -21.11
N THR A 29 -10.84 18.86 -20.14
CA THR A 29 -12.19 18.24 -20.08
C THR A 29 -13.29 19.14 -20.66
N LYS A 30 -12.94 20.38 -21.06
CA LYS A 30 -13.86 21.36 -21.64
C LYS A 30 -13.35 21.79 -23.02
N PRO A 31 -14.27 22.17 -23.93
CA PRO A 31 -13.85 22.71 -25.22
C PRO A 31 -13.08 24.02 -25.06
N ALA A 32 -12.08 24.23 -25.91
CA ALA A 32 -11.27 25.46 -25.98
C ALA A 32 -10.94 25.80 -27.44
N GLN A 33 -11.95 25.73 -28.32
CA GLN A 33 -11.77 25.87 -29.77
C GLN A 33 -12.22 27.23 -30.28
N THR A 34 -13.12 27.93 -29.57
CA THR A 34 -13.69 29.21 -29.97
C THR A 34 -13.31 30.31 -28.98
N GLN A 35 -13.44 31.58 -29.42
CA GLN A 35 -13.30 32.73 -28.51
C GLN A 35 -14.30 32.70 -27.36
N GLN A 36 -15.50 32.16 -27.61
CA GLN A 36 -16.53 32.00 -26.59
C GLN A 36 -16.09 30.96 -25.54
N ASP A 37 -15.51 29.84 -25.97
CA ASP A 37 -14.98 28.84 -25.04
C ASP A 37 -13.88 29.44 -24.17
N LEU A 38 -12.95 30.18 -24.75
CA LEU A 38 -11.87 30.83 -24.02
C LEU A 38 -12.37 31.91 -23.06
N ALA A 39 -13.39 32.69 -23.46
CA ALA A 39 -14.00 33.68 -22.57
C ALA A 39 -14.70 33.03 -21.36
N LEU A 40 -15.27 31.84 -21.51
CA LEU A 40 -15.89 31.09 -20.42
C LEU A 40 -14.82 30.36 -19.57
N ALA A 41 -13.85 29.72 -20.21
CA ALA A 41 -12.85 28.89 -19.54
C ALA A 41 -11.81 29.70 -18.77
N TYR A 42 -11.50 30.92 -19.22
CA TYR A 42 -10.48 31.76 -18.61
C TYR A 42 -10.99 33.20 -18.37
N SER A 43 -10.56 34.17 -19.12
CA SER A 43 -10.93 35.58 -18.89
C SER A 43 -12.04 36.01 -19.83
N PRO A 44 -13.13 36.66 -19.33
CA PRO A 44 -13.44 37.03 -17.94
C PRO A 44 -14.25 36.00 -17.13
N GLY A 45 -14.76 34.94 -17.79
CA GLY A 45 -15.74 34.02 -17.24
C GLY A 45 -15.30 33.30 -15.96
N VAL A 46 -14.00 32.92 -15.85
CA VAL A 46 -13.43 32.21 -14.69
C VAL A 46 -13.58 32.96 -13.35
N ALA A 47 -13.82 34.29 -13.41
CA ALA A 47 -14.07 35.07 -12.20
C ALA A 47 -15.37 34.68 -11.47
N ALA A 48 -16.36 34.12 -12.19
CA ALA A 48 -17.63 33.72 -11.59
C ALA A 48 -17.46 32.50 -10.64
N PRO A 49 -16.93 31.34 -11.08
CA PRO A 49 -16.66 30.23 -10.18
C PRO A 49 -15.64 30.58 -9.08
N ALA A 50 -14.62 31.41 -9.35
CA ALA A 50 -13.67 31.85 -8.33
C ALA A 50 -14.37 32.61 -7.20
N ARG A 51 -15.30 33.52 -7.51
CA ARG A 51 -16.09 34.24 -6.50
C ARG A 51 -17.05 33.31 -5.73
N ALA A 52 -17.66 32.32 -6.40
CA ALA A 52 -18.51 31.36 -5.76
C ALA A 52 -17.73 30.53 -4.71
N ILE A 53 -16.56 30.03 -5.10
CA ILE A 53 -15.69 29.26 -4.19
C ILE A 53 -15.14 30.13 -3.03
N ALA A 54 -14.84 31.39 -3.29
CA ALA A 54 -14.42 32.33 -2.22
C ALA A 54 -15.55 32.60 -1.20
N ALA A 55 -16.80 32.57 -1.65
CA ALA A 55 -17.97 32.73 -0.79
C ALA A 55 -18.33 31.43 -0.05
N ASP A 56 -18.21 30.29 -0.71
CA ASP A 56 -18.42 28.95 -0.13
C ASP A 56 -17.36 27.97 -0.65
N PRO A 57 -16.37 27.58 0.16
CA PRO A 57 -15.32 26.64 -0.24
C PRO A 57 -15.84 25.28 -0.72
N ALA A 58 -17.06 24.85 -0.33
CA ALA A 58 -17.64 23.59 -0.80
C ALA A 58 -17.94 23.60 -2.31
N ASP A 59 -18.12 24.78 -2.91
CA ASP A 59 -18.29 24.94 -4.35
C ASP A 59 -17.04 24.58 -5.18
N ALA A 60 -15.86 24.41 -4.54
CA ALA A 60 -14.69 23.86 -5.21
C ALA A 60 -14.94 22.46 -5.80
N TYR A 61 -15.73 21.64 -5.14
CA TYR A 61 -16.12 20.30 -5.60
C TYR A 61 -17.11 20.35 -6.79
N ARG A 62 -17.78 21.46 -6.99
CA ARG A 62 -18.74 21.67 -8.08
C ARG A 62 -18.10 22.27 -9.33
N TYR A 63 -17.17 23.19 -9.12
CA TYR A 63 -16.62 24.01 -10.22
C TYR A 63 -15.19 23.66 -10.62
N THR A 64 -14.56 22.71 -9.92
CA THR A 64 -13.19 22.24 -10.24
C THR A 64 -13.08 20.72 -10.31
N GLY A 65 -11.92 20.20 -10.72
CA GLY A 65 -11.62 18.78 -10.70
C GLY A 65 -11.31 18.19 -9.32
N LYS A 66 -11.32 19.03 -8.25
CA LYS A 66 -10.93 18.62 -6.88
C LYS A 66 -11.63 17.34 -6.41
N GLY A 67 -12.92 17.19 -6.69
CA GLY A 67 -13.72 16.05 -6.20
C GLY A 67 -13.34 14.69 -6.80
N ASN A 68 -12.54 14.67 -7.88
CA ASN A 68 -12.10 13.44 -8.54
C ASN A 68 -10.58 13.39 -8.70
N LEU A 69 -9.82 14.14 -7.91
CA LEU A 69 -8.36 14.26 -8.04
C LEU A 69 -7.66 13.84 -6.75
N VAL A 70 -6.73 12.90 -6.86
CA VAL A 70 -5.89 12.38 -5.76
C VAL A 70 -4.43 12.74 -5.99
N ALA A 71 -3.71 13.14 -4.93
CA ALA A 71 -2.25 13.20 -4.96
C ALA A 71 -1.67 11.85 -4.54
N VAL A 72 -0.76 11.30 -5.33
CA VAL A 72 0.12 10.18 -4.93
C VAL A 72 1.44 10.80 -4.48
N VAL A 73 1.69 10.82 -3.18
CA VAL A 73 2.85 11.52 -2.60
C VAL A 73 3.88 10.52 -2.12
N SER A 74 5.12 10.66 -2.60
CA SER A 74 6.24 9.83 -2.22
C SER A 74 7.52 10.64 -2.03
N ASN A 75 8.43 10.17 -1.18
CA ASN A 75 9.81 10.64 -1.16
C ASN A 75 10.81 9.56 -1.64
N GLY A 76 10.31 8.43 -2.11
CA GLY A 76 11.11 7.35 -2.66
C GLY A 76 12.03 6.65 -1.65
N SER A 77 11.70 6.70 -0.36
CA SER A 77 12.57 6.16 0.70
C SER A 77 12.37 4.67 0.99
N ALA A 78 11.31 4.04 0.40
CA ALA A 78 11.02 2.60 0.59
C ALA A 78 10.37 1.96 -0.65
N VAL A 79 10.97 2.12 -1.83
CA VAL A 79 10.39 1.70 -3.12
C VAL A 79 10.52 0.20 -3.35
N LEU A 80 9.39 -0.53 -3.46
CA LEU A 80 9.22 -1.90 -4.00
C LEU A 80 10.34 -2.90 -3.69
N GLY A 81 11.11 -2.94 -2.73
CA GLY A 81 12.26 -3.84 -2.56
C GLY A 81 13.57 -3.27 -3.14
N LEU A 82 13.52 -2.10 -3.79
CA LEU A 82 14.68 -1.34 -4.18
C LEU A 82 15.21 -0.49 -3.03
N GLY A 83 14.37 -0.27 -2.01
CA GLY A 83 14.73 0.51 -0.84
C GLY A 83 14.71 2.03 -1.10
N ASN A 84 15.66 2.73 -0.49
CA ASN A 84 15.76 4.19 -0.65
C ASN A 84 16.49 4.53 -1.95
N ILE A 85 15.74 4.81 -3.01
CA ILE A 85 16.26 5.22 -4.32
C ILE A 85 16.02 6.70 -4.63
N GLY A 86 15.35 7.40 -3.72
CA GLY A 86 15.04 8.83 -3.83
C GLY A 86 13.82 9.15 -4.71
N PRO A 87 13.35 10.40 -4.63
CA PRO A 87 12.08 10.79 -5.26
C PRO A 87 12.08 10.67 -6.78
N LEU A 88 13.15 11.11 -7.45
CA LEU A 88 13.19 11.07 -8.91
C LEU A 88 13.14 9.66 -9.49
N ALA A 89 13.86 8.71 -8.87
CA ALA A 89 13.85 7.32 -9.31
C ALA A 89 12.55 6.58 -8.94
N ALA A 90 11.79 7.07 -7.95
CA ALA A 90 10.47 6.57 -7.60
C ALA A 90 9.38 6.94 -8.62
N LYS A 91 9.57 8.00 -9.41
CA LYS A 91 8.55 8.54 -10.32
C LYS A 91 7.91 7.49 -11.24
N PRO A 92 8.61 6.56 -11.89
CA PRO A 92 7.95 5.54 -12.72
C PRO A 92 6.96 4.67 -11.93
N VAL A 93 7.22 4.41 -10.65
CA VAL A 93 6.31 3.66 -9.77
C VAL A 93 5.08 4.51 -9.45
N MET A 94 5.27 5.79 -9.11
CA MET A 94 4.18 6.71 -8.76
C MET A 94 3.27 7.02 -9.95
N GLU A 95 3.82 7.17 -11.17
CA GLU A 95 3.01 7.22 -12.39
C GLU A 95 2.20 5.92 -12.60
N GLY A 96 2.79 4.78 -12.28
CA GLY A 96 2.09 3.49 -12.29
C GLY A 96 0.91 3.50 -11.33
N LYS A 97 1.09 3.99 -10.12
CA LYS A 97 0.03 4.13 -9.12
C LYS A 97 -1.09 5.06 -9.61
N SER A 98 -0.74 6.20 -10.18
CA SER A 98 -1.69 7.15 -10.77
C SER A 98 -2.49 6.54 -11.93
N MET A 99 -1.83 5.76 -12.79
CA MET A 99 -2.48 5.00 -13.86
C MET A 99 -3.50 3.99 -13.31
N LEU A 100 -3.19 3.30 -12.20
CA LEU A 100 -4.10 2.33 -11.58
C LEU A 100 -5.34 3.02 -11.01
N PHE A 101 -5.21 4.18 -10.37
CA PHE A 101 -6.35 5.01 -9.94
C PHE A 101 -7.28 5.34 -11.10
N LYS A 102 -6.72 5.78 -12.23
CA LYS A 102 -7.51 6.11 -13.41
C LYS A 102 -8.17 4.88 -14.01
N ARG A 103 -7.42 3.79 -14.17
CA ARG A 103 -7.87 2.58 -14.86
C ARG A 103 -8.98 1.87 -14.12
N PHE A 104 -8.87 1.74 -12.79
CA PHE A 104 -9.76 0.90 -11.99
C PHE A 104 -10.91 1.67 -11.33
N ALA A 105 -10.72 2.94 -11.02
CA ALA A 105 -11.71 3.74 -10.31
C ALA A 105 -12.13 5.04 -11.01
N GLY A 106 -11.60 5.32 -12.21
CA GLY A 106 -11.89 6.57 -12.94
C GLY A 106 -11.40 7.83 -12.22
N ILE A 107 -10.52 7.70 -11.21
CA ILE A 107 -9.97 8.79 -10.43
C ILE A 107 -8.76 9.37 -11.17
N ASP A 108 -8.72 10.69 -11.33
CA ASP A 108 -7.54 11.40 -11.79
C ASP A 108 -6.52 11.48 -10.66
N ALA A 109 -5.25 11.27 -10.96
CA ALA A 109 -4.20 11.33 -9.96
C ALA A 109 -2.95 12.01 -10.49
N PHE A 110 -2.33 12.84 -9.65
CA PHE A 110 -0.99 13.38 -9.87
C PHE A 110 -0.01 12.72 -8.91
N ASP A 111 1.11 12.25 -9.45
CA ASP A 111 2.26 11.83 -8.67
C ASP A 111 3.08 13.06 -8.27
N ILE A 112 3.40 13.15 -6.99
CA ILE A 112 4.13 14.24 -6.36
C ILE A 112 5.34 13.66 -5.63
N GLU A 113 6.49 13.73 -6.25
CA GLU A 113 7.75 13.29 -5.70
C GLU A 113 8.37 14.43 -4.86
N VAL A 114 8.50 14.20 -3.55
CA VAL A 114 8.98 15.21 -2.59
C VAL A 114 10.43 14.92 -2.22
N ASP A 115 11.34 15.82 -2.57
CA ASP A 115 12.76 15.73 -2.19
C ASP A 115 12.98 16.22 -0.76
N GLU A 116 12.47 15.45 0.20
CA GLU A 116 12.60 15.74 1.63
C GLU A 116 12.56 14.43 2.44
N THR A 117 13.29 14.40 3.55
CA THR A 117 13.37 13.25 4.46
C THR A 117 12.86 13.55 5.86
N ASP A 118 12.74 14.84 6.21
CA ASP A 118 12.18 15.27 7.50
C ASP A 118 10.65 15.11 7.49
N PRO A 119 10.06 14.29 8.37
CA PRO A 119 8.62 14.08 8.44
C PRO A 119 7.80 15.37 8.59
N GLU A 120 8.28 16.34 9.37
CA GLU A 120 7.55 17.59 9.57
C GLU A 120 7.49 18.45 8.32
N LYS A 121 8.54 18.45 7.53
CA LYS A 121 8.55 19.16 6.26
C LYS A 121 7.69 18.46 5.21
N ILE A 122 7.71 17.12 5.14
CA ILE A 122 6.81 16.34 4.28
C ILE A 122 5.36 16.66 4.63
N ILE A 123 4.99 16.63 5.93
CA ILE A 123 3.66 17.01 6.42
C ILE A 123 3.32 18.44 5.96
N GLY A 124 4.25 19.37 6.11
CA GLY A 124 4.07 20.76 5.66
C GLY A 124 3.79 20.89 4.18
N VAL A 125 4.54 20.18 3.32
CA VAL A 125 4.34 20.14 1.87
C VAL A 125 2.95 19.59 1.53
N VAL A 126 2.59 18.41 2.09
CA VAL A 126 1.30 17.77 1.81
C VAL A 126 0.13 18.67 2.22
N LYS A 127 0.21 19.32 3.39
CA LYS A 127 -0.81 20.28 3.84
C LYS A 127 -0.92 21.49 2.90
N ALA A 128 0.21 21.98 2.41
CA ALA A 128 0.22 23.15 1.50
C ALA A 128 -0.43 22.85 0.14
N ILE A 129 -0.31 21.62 -0.37
CA ILE A 129 -0.91 21.23 -1.66
C ILE A 129 -2.33 20.62 -1.52
N ALA A 130 -2.76 20.23 -0.34
CA ALA A 130 -4.05 19.61 -0.07
C ALA A 130 -5.28 20.36 -0.63
N PRO A 131 -5.31 21.69 -0.72
CA PRO A 131 -6.44 22.41 -1.35
C PRO A 131 -6.74 21.98 -2.78
N THR A 132 -5.76 21.50 -3.54
CA THR A 132 -5.91 21.03 -4.93
C THR A 132 -6.68 19.71 -5.02
N PHE A 133 -6.56 18.85 -4.00
CA PHE A 133 -6.94 17.44 -4.08
C PHE A 133 -8.21 17.10 -3.26
N GLY A 134 -8.93 16.09 -3.72
CA GLY A 134 -10.02 15.47 -2.98
C GLY A 134 -9.55 14.36 -2.03
N GLY A 135 -8.30 13.88 -2.19
CA GLY A 135 -7.67 12.87 -1.33
C GLY A 135 -6.17 12.78 -1.51
N ILE A 136 -5.48 12.19 -0.54
CA ILE A 136 -4.02 12.01 -0.54
C ILE A 136 -3.70 10.53 -0.34
N ASN A 137 -2.94 9.96 -1.27
CA ASN A 137 -2.31 8.65 -1.15
C ASN A 137 -0.83 8.84 -0.82
N LEU A 138 -0.39 8.39 0.35
CA LEU A 138 1.03 8.32 0.70
C LEU A 138 1.59 6.97 0.22
N GLU A 139 2.75 6.99 -0.43
CA GLU A 139 3.34 5.82 -1.07
C GLU A 139 4.84 5.76 -0.84
N ASP A 140 5.38 4.55 -0.59
CA ASP A 140 6.81 4.27 -0.54
C ASP A 140 7.61 5.17 0.42
N ILE A 141 7.00 5.56 1.53
CA ILE A 141 7.65 6.29 2.63
C ILE A 141 8.07 5.29 3.71
N LYS A 142 9.35 5.29 4.07
CA LYS A 142 9.92 4.32 5.00
C LYS A 142 9.36 4.44 6.42
N ALA A 143 9.36 3.32 7.14
CA ALA A 143 9.14 3.29 8.58
C ALA A 143 10.47 3.63 9.32
N PRO A 144 10.41 4.31 10.50
CA PRO A 144 9.20 4.63 11.26
C PRO A 144 8.52 5.95 10.87
N GLU A 145 9.13 6.76 9.99
CA GLU A 145 8.67 8.11 9.63
C GLU A 145 7.26 8.10 9.05
N CYS A 146 6.92 7.10 8.26
CA CYS A 146 5.61 6.98 7.62
C CYS A 146 4.45 6.92 8.63
N PHE A 147 4.65 6.32 9.81
CA PHE A 147 3.60 6.25 10.84
C PHE A 147 3.20 7.64 11.34
N ARG A 148 4.21 8.49 11.62
CA ARG A 148 3.98 9.86 12.08
C ARG A 148 3.34 10.72 11.00
N ILE A 149 3.80 10.58 9.75
CA ILE A 149 3.27 11.34 8.61
C ILE A 149 1.80 10.99 8.39
N ASP A 150 1.47 9.71 8.34
CA ASP A 150 0.10 9.22 8.15
C ASP A 150 -0.83 9.70 9.28
N GLU A 151 -0.46 9.46 10.54
CA GLU A 151 -1.24 9.84 11.71
C GLU A 151 -1.54 11.35 11.75
N ARG A 152 -0.51 12.17 11.51
CA ARG A 152 -0.65 13.62 11.54
C ARG A 152 -1.52 14.15 10.40
N LEU A 153 -1.31 13.68 9.19
CA LEU A 153 -2.09 14.13 8.03
C LEU A 153 -3.55 13.68 8.12
N ARG A 154 -3.82 12.47 8.60
CA ARG A 154 -5.20 11.99 8.84
C ARG A 154 -5.92 12.80 9.92
N ALA A 155 -5.20 13.30 10.91
CA ALA A 155 -5.77 14.12 12.00
C ALA A 155 -5.95 15.60 11.60
N GLU A 156 -5.15 16.11 10.67
CA GLU A 156 -5.05 17.54 10.38
C GLU A 156 -5.68 17.98 9.04
N LEU A 157 -6.07 17.01 8.17
CA LEU A 157 -6.71 17.30 6.89
C LEU A 157 -8.17 16.87 6.87
N ASP A 158 -9.02 17.70 6.24
CA ASP A 158 -10.46 17.45 6.05
C ASP A 158 -10.77 16.66 4.77
N ILE A 159 -9.77 15.98 4.21
CA ILE A 159 -9.88 15.09 3.04
C ILE A 159 -9.31 13.71 3.38
N PRO A 160 -9.74 12.63 2.70
CA PRO A 160 -9.21 11.31 2.95
C PRO A 160 -7.70 11.23 2.71
N VAL A 161 -6.99 10.69 3.69
CA VAL A 161 -5.55 10.38 3.61
C VAL A 161 -5.37 8.89 3.89
N ILE A 162 -4.59 8.21 3.06
CA ILE A 162 -4.22 6.81 3.23
C ILE A 162 -2.73 6.66 2.94
N HIS A 163 -2.03 5.91 3.79
CA HIS A 163 -0.73 5.34 3.43
C HIS A 163 -0.96 3.93 2.91
N ASP A 164 -0.85 3.74 1.59
CA ASP A 164 -1.30 2.49 0.95
C ASP A 164 -0.46 1.27 1.36
N ASP A 165 0.86 1.43 1.53
CA ASP A 165 1.72 0.34 2.03
C ASP A 165 1.32 -0.16 3.42
N GLN A 166 0.67 0.69 4.22
CA GLN A 166 0.11 0.29 5.51
C GLN A 166 -1.31 -0.24 5.33
N HIS A 167 -2.23 0.64 4.99
CA HIS A 167 -3.68 0.36 5.05
C HIS A 167 -4.15 -0.50 3.88
N GLY A 168 -3.75 -0.19 2.63
CA GLY A 168 -4.14 -0.98 1.47
C GLY A 168 -3.62 -2.42 1.54
N THR A 169 -2.37 -2.59 1.94
CA THR A 169 -1.79 -3.93 2.15
C THR A 169 -2.53 -4.69 3.26
N ALA A 170 -2.80 -4.05 4.41
CA ALA A 170 -3.49 -4.71 5.52
C ALA A 170 -4.91 -5.15 5.16
N ILE A 171 -5.66 -4.32 4.42
CA ILE A 171 -7.02 -4.64 3.95
C ILE A 171 -7.00 -5.88 3.07
N ILE A 172 -6.15 -5.91 2.04
CA ILE A 172 -6.12 -7.02 1.07
C ILE A 172 -5.58 -8.31 1.69
N VAL A 173 -4.57 -8.22 2.54
CA VAL A 173 -4.08 -9.36 3.32
C VAL A 173 -5.18 -9.93 4.21
N SER A 174 -5.95 -9.07 4.88
CA SER A 174 -7.07 -9.48 5.73
C SER A 174 -8.18 -10.16 4.94
N ALA A 175 -8.53 -9.63 3.77
CA ALA A 175 -9.48 -10.28 2.86
C ALA A 175 -9.00 -11.68 2.41
N ALA A 176 -7.71 -11.80 2.09
CA ALA A 176 -7.10 -13.09 1.74
C ALA A 176 -7.12 -14.07 2.93
N VAL A 177 -6.84 -13.59 4.14
CA VAL A 177 -6.89 -14.43 5.37
C VAL A 177 -8.30 -14.91 5.66
N ILE A 178 -9.32 -14.05 5.56
CA ILE A 178 -10.73 -14.44 5.78
C ILE A 178 -11.14 -15.53 4.79
N ASN A 179 -10.82 -15.35 3.50
CA ASN A 179 -11.17 -16.33 2.46
C ASN A 179 -10.34 -17.61 2.58
N GLY A 180 -9.04 -17.50 2.83
CA GLY A 180 -8.15 -18.64 3.05
C GLY A 180 -8.55 -19.47 4.26
N ALA A 181 -8.95 -18.83 5.37
CA ALA A 181 -9.45 -19.52 6.56
C ALA A 181 -10.72 -20.34 6.28
N LYS A 182 -11.65 -19.79 5.47
CA LYS A 182 -12.84 -20.54 5.01
C LYS A 182 -12.46 -21.79 4.21
N ILE A 183 -11.51 -21.65 3.27
CA ILE A 183 -11.02 -22.77 2.45
C ILE A 183 -10.32 -23.82 3.33
N ALA A 184 -9.50 -23.37 4.30
CA ALA A 184 -8.77 -24.21 5.24
C ALA A 184 -9.68 -24.88 6.29
N GLY A 185 -10.94 -24.47 6.40
CA GLY A 185 -11.86 -24.91 7.45
C GLY A 185 -11.46 -24.43 8.85
N LYS A 186 -10.84 -23.23 8.95
CA LYS A 186 -10.33 -22.66 10.20
C LYS A 186 -11.12 -21.43 10.64
N GLU A 187 -11.22 -21.24 11.95
CA GLU A 187 -11.77 -20.02 12.54
C GLU A 187 -10.70 -18.93 12.59
N VAL A 188 -10.97 -17.76 12.04
CA VAL A 188 -10.00 -16.64 11.98
C VAL A 188 -9.45 -16.30 13.37
N ALA A 189 -10.30 -16.19 14.38
CA ALA A 189 -9.90 -15.86 15.75
C ALA A 189 -8.96 -16.88 16.43
N LYS A 190 -8.82 -18.08 15.86
CA LYS A 190 -7.96 -19.14 16.40
C LYS A 190 -6.65 -19.32 15.63
N LEU A 191 -6.42 -18.57 14.57
CA LEU A 191 -5.22 -18.67 13.75
C LEU A 191 -3.96 -18.33 14.53
N ARG A 192 -2.94 -19.16 14.39
CA ARG A 192 -1.56 -18.86 14.82
C ARG A 192 -0.83 -18.21 13.64
N VAL A 193 -0.48 -16.95 13.80
CA VAL A 193 0.01 -16.08 12.73
C VAL A 193 1.48 -15.76 12.92
N VAL A 194 2.25 -15.91 11.86
CA VAL A 194 3.62 -15.43 11.77
C VAL A 194 3.72 -14.38 10.66
N VAL A 195 4.12 -13.17 11.02
CA VAL A 195 4.37 -12.08 10.06
C VAL A 195 5.89 -11.92 9.94
N ASN A 196 6.43 -12.16 8.77
CA ASN A 196 7.84 -11.94 8.46
C ASN A 196 8.03 -10.59 7.79
N GLY A 197 8.65 -9.70 8.53
CA GLY A 197 8.72 -8.25 8.33
C GLY A 197 8.27 -7.54 9.61
N ALA A 198 8.81 -6.35 9.86
CA ALA A 198 8.42 -5.50 10.99
C ALA A 198 8.46 -4.01 10.59
N GLY A 199 8.20 -3.74 9.32
CA GLY A 199 8.00 -2.42 8.73
C GLY A 199 6.53 -1.99 8.70
N ALA A 200 6.22 -1.00 7.85
CA ALA A 200 4.91 -0.39 7.72
C ALA A 200 3.79 -1.42 7.46
N ALA A 201 3.94 -2.23 6.42
CA ALA A 201 2.96 -3.26 6.04
C ALA A 201 2.74 -4.31 7.16
N ALA A 202 3.83 -4.81 7.75
CA ALA A 202 3.76 -5.84 8.79
C ALA A 202 2.99 -5.38 10.03
N ILE A 203 3.29 -4.17 10.51
CA ILE A 203 2.62 -3.58 11.68
C ILE A 203 1.13 -3.34 11.37
N ALA A 204 0.81 -2.80 10.19
CA ALA A 204 -0.57 -2.57 9.78
C ALA A 204 -1.36 -3.89 9.65
N CYS A 205 -0.78 -4.94 9.04
CA CYS A 205 -1.39 -6.27 8.99
C CYS A 205 -1.64 -6.83 10.40
N ALA A 206 -0.64 -6.74 11.29
CA ALA A 206 -0.78 -7.25 12.64
C ALA A 206 -1.90 -6.52 13.44
N ARG A 207 -2.03 -5.20 13.27
CA ARG A 207 -3.14 -4.42 13.86
C ARG A 207 -4.49 -4.84 13.28
N MET A 208 -4.58 -4.99 11.97
CA MET A 208 -5.81 -5.44 11.32
C MET A 208 -6.21 -6.85 11.78
N PHE A 209 -5.26 -7.75 12.04
CA PHE A 209 -5.56 -9.08 12.59
C PHE A 209 -6.18 -9.01 14.00
N LEU A 210 -5.83 -8.02 14.81
CA LEU A 210 -6.50 -7.79 16.10
C LEU A 210 -7.97 -7.40 15.90
N THR A 211 -8.28 -6.56 14.91
CA THR A 211 -9.68 -6.19 14.56
C THR A 211 -10.47 -7.39 14.03
N LEU A 212 -9.81 -8.34 13.36
CA LEU A 212 -10.42 -9.61 12.94
C LEU A 212 -10.64 -10.61 14.10
N GLY A 213 -10.26 -10.23 15.33
CA GLY A 213 -10.43 -11.04 16.53
C GLY A 213 -9.30 -12.04 16.81
N ILE A 214 -8.17 -11.98 16.08
CA ILE A 214 -7.00 -12.81 16.37
C ILE A 214 -6.33 -12.26 17.63
N PRO A 215 -6.20 -13.06 18.72
CA PRO A 215 -5.57 -12.58 19.94
C PRO A 215 -4.09 -12.20 19.71
N ARG A 216 -3.62 -11.11 20.32
CA ARG A 216 -2.22 -10.66 20.22
C ARG A 216 -1.21 -11.80 20.50
N GLY A 217 -1.47 -12.64 21.49
CA GLY A 217 -0.59 -13.76 21.85
C GLY A 217 -0.44 -14.84 20.76
N GLN A 218 -1.28 -14.81 19.72
CA GLN A 218 -1.22 -15.71 18.56
C GLN A 218 -0.49 -15.09 17.37
N ILE A 219 -0.14 -13.79 17.43
CA ILE A 219 0.60 -13.08 16.40
C ILE A 219 2.07 -13.00 16.81
N VAL A 220 2.96 -13.48 15.95
CA VAL A 220 4.41 -13.41 16.11
C VAL A 220 5.00 -12.63 14.94
N LEU A 221 5.72 -11.54 15.24
CA LEU A 221 6.48 -10.78 14.26
C LEU A 221 7.93 -11.25 14.22
N CYS A 222 8.48 -11.30 13.00
CA CYS A 222 9.90 -11.50 12.76
C CYS A 222 10.48 -10.32 11.97
N ASP A 223 11.72 -9.96 12.25
CA ASP A 223 12.52 -9.03 11.44
C ASP A 223 13.89 -9.66 11.08
N SER A 224 14.78 -8.88 10.49
CA SER A 224 16.13 -9.36 10.09
C SER A 224 16.97 -9.93 11.23
N ARG A 225 16.60 -9.68 12.49
CA ARG A 225 17.27 -10.22 13.69
C ARG A 225 16.52 -11.42 14.28
N GLY A 226 15.50 -11.94 13.62
CA GLY A 226 14.65 -13.03 14.08
C GLY A 226 13.37 -12.57 14.77
N VAL A 227 12.83 -13.36 15.71
CA VAL A 227 11.55 -13.07 16.37
C VAL A 227 11.64 -11.78 17.20
N VAL A 228 10.61 -10.92 17.08
CA VAL A 228 10.48 -9.71 17.88
C VAL A 228 9.99 -10.08 19.26
N THR A 229 10.91 -10.18 20.23
CA THR A 229 10.62 -10.58 21.61
C THR A 229 10.74 -9.39 22.56
N ARG A 230 10.05 -9.44 23.70
CA ARG A 230 10.16 -8.45 24.78
C ARG A 230 11.53 -8.34 25.43
N TYR A 231 12.39 -9.32 25.16
CA TYR A 231 13.75 -9.38 25.71
C TYR A 231 14.78 -8.66 24.82
N ARG A 232 14.35 -8.14 23.66
CA ARG A 232 15.21 -7.41 22.73
C ARG A 232 15.25 -5.94 23.09
N GLU A 233 16.45 -5.36 23.08
CA GLU A 233 16.68 -3.94 23.23
C GLU A 233 16.53 -3.19 21.88
N GLY A 234 16.21 -1.90 21.94
CA GLY A 234 16.15 -1.00 20.80
C GLY A 234 14.99 -1.28 19.86
N LEU A 235 13.87 -1.77 20.36
CA LEU A 235 12.62 -1.86 19.60
C LEU A 235 12.02 -0.47 19.41
N THR A 236 11.41 -0.23 18.25
CA THR A 236 10.53 0.93 18.07
C THR A 236 9.21 0.69 18.79
N PRO A 237 8.46 1.75 19.16
CA PRO A 237 7.15 1.59 19.81
C PRO A 237 6.20 0.64 19.07
N GLN A 238 6.20 0.69 17.73
CA GLN A 238 5.38 -0.18 16.90
C GLN A 238 5.79 -1.66 16.99
N LYS A 239 7.09 -1.95 17.12
CA LYS A 239 7.58 -3.32 17.33
C LYS A 239 7.31 -3.80 18.76
N GLU A 240 7.43 -2.92 19.75
CA GLU A 240 7.10 -3.22 21.15
C GLU A 240 5.64 -3.63 21.32
N GLU A 241 4.73 -3.00 20.56
CA GLU A 241 3.30 -3.36 20.54
C GLU A 241 3.07 -4.85 20.31
N PHE A 242 3.89 -5.49 19.45
CA PHE A 242 3.76 -6.90 19.09
C PHE A 242 4.88 -7.80 19.62
N ALA A 243 5.76 -7.28 20.48
CA ALA A 243 6.84 -8.07 21.04
C ALA A 243 6.30 -9.22 21.90
N THR A 244 6.63 -10.47 21.51
CA THR A 244 6.17 -11.67 22.21
C THR A 244 7.00 -12.00 23.45
N SER A 245 6.36 -12.60 24.45
CA SER A 245 7.03 -13.20 25.61
C SER A 245 7.50 -14.64 25.36
N ARG A 246 7.17 -15.23 24.20
CA ARG A 246 7.63 -16.57 23.84
C ARG A 246 9.13 -16.58 23.66
N ARG A 247 9.80 -17.64 24.07
CA ARG A 247 11.23 -17.84 23.87
C ARG A 247 11.48 -18.48 22.49
N LEU A 248 11.29 -17.71 21.45
CA LEU A 248 11.54 -18.08 20.06
C LEU A 248 12.66 -17.17 19.52
N ALA A 249 13.61 -17.72 18.79
CA ALA A 249 14.72 -16.97 18.23
C ALA A 249 14.58 -16.74 16.72
N SER A 250 14.09 -17.73 15.98
CA SER A 250 14.12 -17.74 14.53
C SER A 250 12.74 -17.83 13.90
N LEU A 251 12.64 -17.45 12.60
CA LEU A 251 11.45 -17.64 11.79
C LEU A 251 11.05 -19.11 11.74
N ALA A 252 12.01 -20.04 11.64
CA ALA A 252 11.73 -21.47 11.60
C ALA A 252 11.02 -21.96 12.88
N GLU A 253 11.47 -21.49 14.05
CA GLU A 253 10.83 -21.80 15.32
C GLU A 253 9.42 -21.21 15.42
N ALA A 254 9.23 -19.98 14.94
CA ALA A 254 7.92 -19.32 14.94
C ALA A 254 6.90 -20.05 14.06
N LEU A 255 7.36 -20.59 12.92
CA LEU A 255 6.50 -21.27 11.93
C LEU A 255 6.05 -22.67 12.37
N HIS A 256 6.70 -23.28 13.36
CA HIS A 256 6.31 -24.60 13.82
C HIS A 256 4.88 -24.60 14.34
N GLY A 257 4.00 -25.29 13.60
CA GLY A 257 2.58 -25.36 13.88
C GLY A 257 1.79 -24.06 13.63
N ALA A 258 2.34 -23.06 12.93
CA ALA A 258 1.61 -21.87 12.53
C ALA A 258 0.57 -22.18 11.45
N ASP A 259 -0.57 -21.48 11.50
CA ASP A 259 -1.66 -21.63 10.54
C ASP A 259 -1.50 -20.67 9.35
N LEU A 260 -0.90 -19.51 9.58
CA LEU A 260 -0.74 -18.44 8.62
C LEU A 260 0.68 -17.89 8.66
N PHE A 261 1.30 -17.79 7.49
CA PHE A 261 2.49 -17.00 7.23
C PHE A 261 2.13 -15.80 6.35
N VAL A 262 2.55 -14.62 6.77
CA VAL A 262 2.46 -13.39 5.96
C VAL A 262 3.86 -12.84 5.77
N GLY A 263 4.37 -12.94 4.55
CA GLY A 263 5.66 -12.41 4.15
C GLY A 263 5.50 -11.01 3.56
N VAL A 264 6.13 -10.03 4.17
CA VAL A 264 6.24 -8.64 3.72
C VAL A 264 7.68 -8.17 3.99
N SER A 265 8.65 -8.98 3.53
CA SER A 265 10.06 -8.87 3.87
C SER A 265 10.96 -8.89 2.63
N VAL A 266 11.72 -9.94 2.46
CA VAL A 266 12.69 -10.09 1.38
C VAL A 266 12.58 -11.46 0.72
N ALA A 267 13.03 -11.55 -0.53
CA ALA A 267 13.08 -12.81 -1.27
C ALA A 267 13.79 -13.93 -0.50
N ASP A 268 13.35 -15.17 -0.74
CA ASP A 268 13.96 -16.41 -0.24
C ASP A 268 14.06 -16.54 1.31
N ALA A 269 13.32 -15.71 2.05
CA ALA A 269 13.28 -15.80 3.52
C ALA A 269 12.56 -17.04 4.05
N LEU A 270 11.68 -17.67 3.25
CA LEU A 270 10.90 -18.85 3.61
C LEU A 270 11.39 -20.09 2.83
N THR A 271 11.72 -21.16 3.54
CA THR A 271 12.18 -22.40 2.92
C THR A 271 11.08 -23.47 2.86
N PRO A 272 11.17 -24.44 1.91
CA PRO A 272 10.24 -25.60 1.89
C PRO A 272 10.22 -26.40 3.19
N SER A 273 11.34 -26.48 3.91
CA SER A 273 11.41 -27.15 5.21
C SER A 273 10.60 -26.43 6.28
N MET A 274 10.64 -25.10 6.31
CA MET A 274 9.82 -24.29 7.22
C MET A 274 8.32 -24.46 6.93
N VAL A 275 7.92 -24.43 5.64
CA VAL A 275 6.51 -24.66 5.26
C VAL A 275 6.00 -26.01 5.72
N ARG A 276 6.82 -27.06 5.66
CA ARG A 276 6.44 -28.40 6.14
C ARG A 276 6.19 -28.49 7.63
N THR A 277 6.73 -27.58 8.46
CA THR A 277 6.51 -27.57 9.92
C THR A 277 5.24 -26.83 10.34
N MET A 278 4.57 -26.14 9.42
CA MET A 278 3.33 -25.43 9.68
C MET A 278 2.17 -26.42 9.97
N ALA A 279 1.06 -25.91 10.47
CA ALA A 279 -0.16 -26.68 10.73
C ALA A 279 -0.73 -27.31 9.44
N GLU A 280 -1.75 -28.15 9.56
CA GLU A 280 -2.52 -28.67 8.40
C GLU A 280 -3.23 -27.51 7.66
N ASN A 281 -3.36 -27.64 6.33
CA ASN A 281 -3.95 -26.63 5.46
C ASN A 281 -3.38 -25.21 5.74
N PRO A 282 -2.05 -25.02 5.68
CA PRO A 282 -1.45 -23.75 6.03
C PRO A 282 -1.71 -22.71 4.93
N MET A 283 -1.93 -21.46 5.36
CA MET A 283 -2.00 -20.31 4.48
C MET A 283 -0.62 -19.64 4.41
N VAL A 284 -0.09 -19.47 3.21
CA VAL A 284 1.20 -18.82 2.97
C VAL A 284 1.01 -17.68 1.98
N LEU A 285 1.07 -16.46 2.48
CA LEU A 285 1.00 -15.22 1.71
C LEU A 285 2.43 -14.67 1.60
N ALA A 286 3.11 -14.96 0.47
CA ALA A 286 4.50 -14.55 0.21
C ALA A 286 4.49 -13.31 -0.69
N LEU A 287 4.48 -12.12 -0.08
CA LEU A 287 4.13 -10.87 -0.73
C LEU A 287 5.32 -9.95 -1.02
N ALA A 288 6.55 -10.38 -0.71
CA ALA A 288 7.75 -9.62 -1.07
C ALA A 288 7.84 -9.40 -2.59
N ASN A 289 8.28 -8.21 -2.99
CA ASN A 289 8.44 -7.80 -4.38
C ASN A 289 9.89 -7.34 -4.67
N PRO A 290 10.44 -7.61 -5.89
CA PRO A 290 9.79 -8.31 -7.02
C PRO A 290 9.73 -9.83 -6.86
N ASP A 291 10.54 -10.41 -5.98
CA ASP A 291 10.61 -11.83 -5.73
C ASP A 291 10.02 -12.18 -4.35
N PRO A 292 9.12 -13.21 -4.30
CA PRO A 292 8.46 -13.61 -3.06
C PRO A 292 9.43 -14.30 -2.09
N GLU A 293 9.04 -14.39 -0.81
CA GLU A 293 9.82 -15.07 0.24
C GLU A 293 10.09 -16.56 -0.06
N ILE A 294 9.30 -17.18 -0.92
CA ILE A 294 9.50 -18.50 -1.47
C ILE A 294 8.95 -18.57 -2.89
N ALA A 295 9.72 -19.16 -3.80
CA ALA A 295 9.26 -19.33 -5.17
C ALA A 295 8.00 -20.21 -5.23
N TYR A 296 6.99 -19.83 -6.06
CA TYR A 296 5.71 -20.53 -6.22
C TYR A 296 5.85 -22.04 -6.36
N GLY A 297 6.70 -22.49 -7.30
CA GLY A 297 6.90 -23.91 -7.54
C GLY A 297 7.53 -24.67 -6.35
N ALA A 298 8.38 -24.00 -5.55
CA ALA A 298 8.97 -24.60 -4.35
C ALA A 298 7.92 -24.72 -3.22
N ALA A 299 7.07 -23.70 -3.06
CA ALA A 299 5.97 -23.73 -2.11
C ALA A 299 4.97 -24.85 -2.41
N MET A 300 4.49 -24.92 -3.65
CA MET A 300 3.50 -25.93 -4.10
C MET A 300 4.02 -27.35 -3.99
N ARG A 301 5.34 -27.56 -4.22
CA ARG A 301 5.96 -28.90 -4.05
C ARG A 301 6.25 -29.24 -2.59
N SER A 302 6.21 -28.29 -1.67
CA SER A 302 6.52 -28.51 -0.25
C SER A 302 5.43 -29.32 0.47
N ARG A 303 4.16 -29.06 0.11
CA ARG A 303 2.95 -29.70 0.70
C ARG A 303 1.77 -29.61 -0.29
N PRO A 304 0.94 -30.67 -0.40
CA PRO A 304 -0.23 -30.68 -1.28
C PRO A 304 -1.42 -29.85 -0.74
N ASP A 305 -1.47 -29.60 0.57
CA ASP A 305 -2.56 -28.92 1.27
C ASP A 305 -2.32 -27.41 1.49
N ILE A 306 -1.27 -26.86 0.88
CA ILE A 306 -0.92 -25.43 1.03
C ILE A 306 -1.92 -24.53 0.31
N ILE A 307 -2.40 -23.48 0.97
CA ILE A 307 -3.10 -22.35 0.36
C ILE A 307 -2.05 -21.25 0.17
N PHE A 308 -1.69 -20.98 -1.08
CA PHE A 308 -0.57 -20.11 -1.41
C PHE A 308 -1.01 -18.89 -2.23
N ALA A 309 -0.48 -17.73 -1.90
CA ALA A 309 -0.68 -16.49 -2.61
C ALA A 309 0.61 -15.67 -2.70
N THR A 310 0.72 -14.81 -3.72
CA THR A 310 1.84 -13.87 -3.91
C THR A 310 1.33 -12.46 -4.22
N GLY A 311 2.22 -11.47 -4.16
CA GLY A 311 1.95 -10.11 -4.64
C GLY A 311 2.02 -9.97 -6.17
N ARG A 312 2.50 -11.01 -6.89
CA ARG A 312 2.76 -10.96 -8.34
C ARG A 312 1.51 -11.29 -9.15
N SER A 313 1.32 -10.56 -10.25
CA SER A 313 0.18 -10.75 -11.18
C SER A 313 0.34 -11.94 -12.14
N ASP A 314 1.55 -12.51 -12.23
CA ASP A 314 1.85 -13.64 -13.10
C ASP A 314 1.70 -15.02 -12.41
N TYR A 315 1.24 -15.04 -11.14
CA TYR A 315 0.92 -16.25 -10.40
C TYR A 315 -0.55 -16.29 -9.96
N PRO A 316 -1.12 -17.47 -9.72
CA PRO A 316 -2.44 -17.63 -9.11
C PRO A 316 -2.54 -16.98 -7.72
N ASN A 317 -3.76 -16.58 -7.33
CA ASN A 317 -4.05 -15.98 -6.01
C ASN A 317 -3.21 -14.72 -5.75
N GLN A 318 -3.31 -13.74 -6.62
CA GLN A 318 -2.66 -12.46 -6.43
C GLN A 318 -3.25 -11.71 -5.22
N VAL A 319 -2.39 -11.33 -4.27
CA VAL A 319 -2.72 -10.48 -3.12
C VAL A 319 -1.87 -9.22 -3.21
N THR A 320 -2.49 -8.15 -3.68
CA THR A 320 -1.85 -6.85 -3.92
C THR A 320 -2.79 -5.71 -3.58
N ASN A 321 -2.25 -4.59 -3.13
CA ASN A 321 -3.00 -3.41 -2.71
C ASN A 321 -3.88 -2.80 -3.82
N VAL A 322 -3.55 -3.03 -5.10
CA VAL A 322 -4.38 -2.55 -6.24
C VAL A 322 -5.81 -3.09 -6.21
N LEU A 323 -6.05 -4.21 -5.54
CA LEU A 323 -7.40 -4.75 -5.38
C LEU A 323 -8.25 -3.96 -4.37
N GLY A 324 -7.67 -3.01 -3.63
CA GLY A 324 -8.32 -2.26 -2.55
C GLY A 324 -8.30 -0.75 -2.73
N PHE A 325 -7.10 -0.14 -2.81
CA PHE A 325 -6.96 1.31 -2.69
C PHE A 325 -7.77 2.13 -3.70
N PRO A 326 -7.89 1.75 -5.00
CA PRO A 326 -8.63 2.59 -5.94
C PRO A 326 -10.11 2.69 -5.55
N PHE A 327 -10.69 1.58 -5.11
CA PHE A 327 -12.10 1.49 -4.76
C PHE A 327 -12.41 2.14 -3.41
N LEU A 328 -11.48 2.06 -2.46
CA LEU A 328 -11.57 2.75 -1.18
C LEU A 328 -11.59 4.27 -1.37
N PHE A 329 -10.68 4.79 -2.20
CA PHE A 329 -10.69 6.21 -2.57
C PHE A 329 -11.95 6.59 -3.37
N ARG A 330 -12.44 5.72 -4.28
CA ARG A 330 -13.67 6.00 -5.01
C ARG A 330 -14.84 6.17 -4.05
N GLY A 331 -15.03 5.26 -3.10
CA GLY A 331 -16.06 5.37 -2.09
C GLY A 331 -15.90 6.63 -1.22
N ALA A 332 -14.67 6.92 -0.79
CA ALA A 332 -14.41 8.10 0.03
C ALA A 332 -14.69 9.42 -0.70
N LEU A 333 -14.29 9.53 -1.97
CA LEU A 333 -14.55 10.73 -2.80
C LEU A 333 -16.03 10.90 -3.09
N ASP A 334 -16.78 9.83 -3.36
CA ASP A 334 -18.22 9.90 -3.69
C ASP A 334 -19.06 10.48 -2.55
N VAL A 335 -18.68 10.17 -1.30
CA VAL A 335 -19.37 10.67 -0.11
C VAL A 335 -18.67 11.85 0.55
N ARG A 336 -17.53 12.31 0.00
CA ARG A 336 -16.66 13.34 0.60
C ARG A 336 -16.31 13.01 2.06
N ALA A 337 -15.90 11.77 2.29
CA ALA A 337 -15.47 11.35 3.61
C ALA A 337 -14.26 12.19 4.06
N ALA A 338 -14.29 12.72 5.29
CA ALA A 338 -13.15 13.44 5.81
C ALA A 338 -12.04 12.46 6.25
N PRO A 339 -12.09 11.67 7.32
CA PRO A 339 -11.13 10.60 7.54
C PRO A 339 -11.62 9.27 6.93
N ILE A 340 -10.72 8.47 6.39
CA ILE A 340 -10.95 7.03 6.25
C ILE A 340 -10.64 6.42 7.61
N ASN A 341 -11.63 5.86 8.26
CA ASN A 341 -11.53 5.29 9.59
C ASN A 341 -11.45 3.75 9.56
N ASP A 342 -11.19 3.15 10.72
CA ASP A 342 -11.01 1.70 10.82
C ASP A 342 -12.27 0.90 10.44
N ALA A 343 -13.46 1.49 10.52
CA ALA A 343 -14.70 0.84 10.11
C ALA A 343 -14.90 0.84 8.58
N MET A 344 -14.16 1.69 7.85
CA MET A 344 -14.15 1.73 6.37
C MET A 344 -13.12 0.77 5.78
N ASN A 345 -12.12 0.36 6.56
CA ASN A 345 -11.09 -0.61 6.22
C ASN A 345 -11.60 -2.04 6.46
#